data_5f79c394bac12752823758eaa27e2ae8
#
_entry.id   5f79c394bac12752823758eaa27e2ae8
#
_cell.length_a   1.000
_cell.length_b   1.000
_cell.length_c   1.000
_cell.angle_alpha   90.00
_cell.angle_beta   90.00
_cell.angle_gamma   90.00
#
_symmetry.space_group_name_H-M   'P 1'
#
loop_
_entity.id
_entity.type
_entity.pdbx_description
1 polymer ?
#
loop_
_entity_poly.entity_id
_entity_poly.type
_entity_poly.pdbx_seq_one_letter_code
_entity_poly.pdbx_strand_id
1 'polypeptide(L)'
;MAPPRRALISITSASAPIHGGKDTTGLFVTEALHPYNVLTAAGFEVDLASETGKYTADTNSLDPSFLSGEDRKIWEDTNSEFRKKLDNMKPAKDLVNNDYGLFYASAGHASLIDYPHATSLHEIAAQVWDKGGVVSSVCHGPAIFDNLIDPKTGEPLIKGKKITGFTTEGEEQLGVKEELKTWGQPLVEELAQKLGATYSRAPGPWDDYHVVDGRLVTGQNPASATSTARAAVEVFDKL
;
A
#
# COMPACT_ATOMS: atom_id res chain seq x y z
N MET A 1 1.61 -17.79 19.69
CA MET A 1 2.67 -16.81 20.02
C MET A 1 2.25 -15.49 19.39
N ALA A 2 2.51 -14.36 20.03
CA ALA A 2 2.25 -13.06 19.42
C ALA A 2 3.09 -12.90 18.13
N PRO A 3 2.54 -12.22 17.09
CA PRO A 3 3.30 -11.94 15.87
C PRO A 3 4.56 -11.11 16.17
N PRO A 4 5.66 -11.28 15.40
CA PRO A 4 6.87 -10.50 15.63
C PRO A 4 6.66 -9.03 15.28
N ARG A 5 7.31 -8.12 16.02
CA ARG A 5 7.26 -6.67 15.75
C ARG A 5 8.16 -6.29 14.57
N ARG A 6 7.92 -6.93 13.45
CA ARG A 6 8.59 -6.72 12.17
C ARG A 6 7.57 -6.49 11.07
N ALA A 7 7.78 -5.50 10.26
CA ALA A 7 6.86 -5.08 9.20
C ALA A 7 7.52 -5.10 7.82
N LEU A 8 6.76 -5.48 6.80
CA LEU A 8 7.10 -5.24 5.41
C LEU A 8 6.19 -4.15 4.85
N ILE A 9 6.76 -3.10 4.30
CA ILE A 9 6.05 -2.15 3.44
C ILE A 9 6.33 -2.53 1.99
N SER A 10 5.30 -2.90 1.24
CA SER A 10 5.44 -3.18 -0.19
C SER A 10 5.46 -1.90 -1.01
N ILE A 11 6.29 -1.91 -2.05
CA ILE A 11 6.50 -0.83 -3.00
C ILE A 11 6.14 -1.35 -4.39
N THR A 12 5.43 -0.57 -5.20
CA THR A 12 5.19 -0.96 -6.60
C THR A 12 6.48 -0.99 -7.40
N SER A 13 6.68 -2.04 -8.19
CA SER A 13 7.78 -2.13 -9.16
C SER A 13 7.43 -1.49 -10.50
N ALA A 14 6.14 -1.27 -10.74
CA ALA A 14 5.65 -0.76 -12.00
C ALA A 14 5.82 0.76 -12.10
N SER A 15 5.89 1.22 -13.33
CA SER A 15 5.75 2.62 -13.70
C SER A 15 5.08 2.72 -15.06
N ALA A 16 4.30 3.75 -15.27
CA ALA A 16 3.61 4.01 -16.52
C ALA A 16 3.45 5.51 -16.77
N PRO A 17 3.35 5.96 -18.02
CA PRO A 17 2.87 7.29 -18.31
C PRO A 17 1.45 7.49 -17.77
N ILE A 18 1.15 8.69 -17.32
CA ILE A 18 -0.18 9.12 -16.86
C ILE A 18 -0.42 10.59 -17.26
N HIS A 19 -1.67 11.05 -17.19
CA HIS A 19 -2.08 12.38 -17.66
C HIS A 19 -1.72 12.63 -19.15
N GLY A 20 -1.99 11.63 -20.00
CA GLY A 20 -1.64 11.70 -21.41
C GLY A 20 -0.13 11.73 -21.67
N GLY A 21 0.66 11.13 -20.81
CA GLY A 21 2.11 11.03 -20.92
C GLY A 21 2.88 12.25 -20.40
N LYS A 22 2.22 13.18 -19.71
CA LYS A 22 2.88 14.34 -19.09
C LYS A 22 3.63 13.98 -17.81
N ASP A 23 3.12 12.99 -17.10
CA ASP A 23 3.65 12.51 -15.83
C ASP A 23 3.97 11.01 -15.93
N THR A 24 4.75 10.55 -14.97
CA THR A 24 5.04 9.13 -14.77
C THR A 24 4.53 8.73 -13.41
N THR A 25 3.65 7.73 -13.34
CA THR A 25 3.25 7.15 -12.07
C THR A 25 4.17 6.02 -11.66
N GLY A 26 4.25 5.80 -10.36
CA GLY A 26 5.09 4.82 -9.69
C GLY A 26 4.75 4.79 -8.21
N LEU A 27 5.76 4.75 -7.34
CA LEU A 27 5.59 4.90 -5.90
C LEU A 27 5.16 6.32 -5.53
N PHE A 28 4.02 6.48 -4.88
CA PHE A 28 3.65 7.73 -4.23
C PHE A 28 4.42 7.83 -2.90
N VAL A 29 5.46 8.68 -2.88
CA VAL A 29 6.52 8.65 -1.85
C VAL A 29 5.99 8.71 -0.42
N THR A 30 5.05 9.62 -0.12
CA THR A 30 4.53 9.79 1.24
C THR A 30 3.70 8.58 1.71
N GLU A 31 3.17 7.77 0.81
CA GLU A 31 2.44 6.54 1.15
C GLU A 31 3.35 5.39 1.62
N ALA A 32 4.65 5.49 1.40
CA ALA A 32 5.64 4.61 2.02
C ALA A 32 6.38 5.30 3.16
N LEU A 33 6.74 6.58 3.03
CA LEU A 33 7.48 7.33 4.03
C LEU A 33 6.70 7.49 5.35
N HIS A 34 5.43 7.89 5.27
CA HIS A 34 4.62 8.09 6.48
C HIS A 34 4.40 6.78 7.26
N PRO A 35 3.99 5.65 6.64
CA PRO A 35 3.95 4.37 7.34
C PRO A 35 5.30 3.93 7.88
N TYR A 36 6.39 4.15 7.14
CA TYR A 36 7.73 3.85 7.61
C TYR A 36 8.04 4.59 8.92
N ASN A 37 7.77 5.89 8.96
CA ASN A 37 7.99 6.72 10.16
C ASN A 37 7.11 6.27 11.33
N VAL A 38 5.83 5.96 11.10
CA VAL A 38 4.90 5.50 12.14
C VAL A 38 5.34 4.14 12.70
N LEU A 39 5.63 3.19 11.83
CA LEU A 39 6.00 1.82 12.23
C LEU A 39 7.34 1.80 12.97
N THR A 40 8.36 2.53 12.48
CA THR A 40 9.66 2.65 13.19
C THR A 40 9.52 3.32 14.54
N ALA A 41 8.76 4.41 14.63
CA ALA A 41 8.47 5.07 15.90
C ALA A 41 7.73 4.16 16.90
N ALA A 42 6.90 3.24 16.40
CA ALA A 42 6.24 2.22 17.20
C ALA A 42 7.12 1.01 17.51
N GLY A 43 8.41 1.03 17.17
CA GLY A 43 9.38 -0.02 17.50
C GLY A 43 9.36 -1.23 16.57
N PHE A 44 8.78 -1.13 15.38
CA PHE A 44 8.90 -2.17 14.36
C PHE A 44 10.28 -2.13 13.67
N GLU A 45 10.84 -3.30 13.42
CA GLU A 45 11.84 -3.46 12.38
C GLU A 45 11.12 -3.42 11.02
N VAL A 46 11.45 -2.45 10.17
CA VAL A 46 10.74 -2.24 8.90
C VAL A 46 11.64 -2.59 7.72
N ASP A 47 11.17 -3.50 6.87
CA ASP A 47 11.74 -3.78 5.56
C ASP A 47 10.89 -3.13 4.47
N LEU A 48 11.55 -2.65 3.40
CA LEU A 48 10.91 -2.22 2.16
C LEU A 48 11.21 -3.26 1.09
N ALA A 49 10.20 -3.64 0.32
CA ALA A 49 10.39 -4.56 -0.81
C ALA A 49 9.40 -4.25 -1.93
N SER A 50 9.83 -4.45 -3.17
CA SER A 50 8.95 -4.57 -4.31
C SER A 50 9.09 -5.98 -4.91
N GLU A 51 8.18 -6.38 -5.79
CA GLU A 51 8.28 -7.71 -6.41
C GLU A 51 9.63 -7.93 -7.09
N THR A 52 10.20 -6.87 -7.72
CA THR A 52 11.46 -6.96 -8.47
C THR A 52 12.67 -6.37 -7.75
N GLY A 53 12.49 -5.72 -6.58
CA GLY A 53 13.55 -4.97 -5.89
C GLY A 53 13.84 -3.60 -6.50
N LYS A 54 12.96 -3.10 -7.38
CA LYS A 54 13.09 -1.80 -8.05
C LYS A 54 11.84 -0.96 -7.84
N TYR A 55 11.97 0.34 -8.03
CA TYR A 55 10.86 1.29 -8.02
C TYR A 55 11.13 2.47 -8.95
N THR A 56 10.09 3.21 -9.26
CA THR A 56 10.14 4.55 -9.85
C THR A 56 9.26 5.44 -8.99
N ALA A 57 9.74 6.63 -8.60
CA ALA A 57 8.90 7.57 -7.87
C ALA A 57 7.83 8.14 -8.81
N ASP A 58 6.61 8.27 -8.30
CA ASP A 58 5.54 8.99 -8.98
C ASP A 58 5.88 10.49 -9.05
N THR A 59 5.82 11.09 -10.25
CA THR A 59 6.22 12.49 -10.43
C THR A 59 5.33 13.46 -9.67
N ASN A 60 4.03 13.18 -9.56
CA ASN A 60 3.10 14.03 -8.80
C ASN A 60 3.36 13.95 -7.30
N SER A 61 3.82 12.78 -6.81
CA SER A 61 4.16 12.61 -5.39
C SER A 61 5.31 13.49 -4.92
N LEU A 62 6.12 13.98 -5.87
CA LEU A 62 7.26 14.87 -5.60
C LEU A 62 6.87 16.36 -5.60
N ASP A 63 5.61 16.69 -5.93
CA ASP A 63 5.12 18.06 -5.88
C ASP A 63 5.15 18.57 -4.42
N PRO A 64 5.50 19.88 -4.20
CA PRO A 64 5.51 20.47 -2.86
C PRO A 64 4.19 20.37 -2.09
N SER A 65 3.06 20.18 -2.75
CA SER A 65 1.76 19.98 -2.10
C SER A 65 1.67 18.61 -1.38
N PHE A 66 2.44 17.63 -1.83
CA PHE A 66 2.48 16.28 -1.23
C PHE A 66 3.77 16.02 -0.47
N LEU A 67 4.90 16.52 -0.96
CA LEU A 67 6.22 16.27 -0.39
C LEU A 67 6.91 17.59 -0.05
N SER A 68 6.83 18.00 1.21
CA SER A 68 7.37 19.27 1.71
C SER A 68 8.00 19.13 3.09
N GLY A 69 8.60 20.20 3.58
CA GLY A 69 9.13 20.26 4.94
C GLY A 69 10.15 19.15 5.26
N GLU A 70 9.91 18.42 6.34
CA GLU A 70 10.80 17.34 6.79
C GLU A 70 10.76 16.13 5.85
N ASP A 71 9.60 15.79 5.29
CA ASP A 71 9.46 14.67 4.35
C ASP A 71 10.32 14.87 3.11
N ARG A 72 10.36 16.12 2.59
CA ARG A 72 11.23 16.46 1.46
C ARG A 72 12.70 16.32 1.83
N LYS A 73 13.12 16.76 3.01
CA LYS A 73 14.50 16.59 3.47
C LYS A 73 14.90 15.12 3.57
N ILE A 74 14.02 14.29 4.13
CA ILE A 74 14.25 12.84 4.21
C ILE A 74 14.36 12.24 2.81
N TRP A 75 13.53 12.66 1.88
CA TRP A 75 13.57 12.20 0.50
C TRP A 75 14.83 12.63 -0.24
N GLU A 76 15.26 13.88 -0.09
CA GLU A 76 16.43 14.42 -0.78
C GLU A 76 17.76 13.95 -0.17
N ASP A 77 17.78 13.60 1.12
CA ASP A 77 18.94 13.02 1.79
C ASP A 77 19.05 11.52 1.48
N THR A 78 19.91 11.17 0.51
CA THR A 78 20.23 9.78 0.17
C THR A 78 20.85 8.97 1.31
N ASN A 79 21.30 9.62 2.38
CA ASN A 79 21.80 8.99 3.59
C ASN A 79 20.75 8.80 4.69
N SER A 80 19.52 9.30 4.49
CA SER A 80 18.43 9.02 5.42
C SER A 80 18.15 7.52 5.49
N GLU A 81 17.70 7.04 6.64
CA GLU A 81 17.44 5.60 6.83
C GLU A 81 16.34 5.09 5.88
N PHE A 82 15.32 5.93 5.60
CA PHE A 82 14.28 5.60 4.63
C PHE A 82 14.87 5.43 3.21
N ARG A 83 15.67 6.40 2.74
CA ARG A 83 16.26 6.34 1.40
C ARG A 83 17.23 5.18 1.26
N LYS A 84 18.09 4.92 2.26
CA LYS A 84 18.98 3.75 2.26
C LYS A 84 18.19 2.44 2.10
N LYS A 85 17.08 2.29 2.85
CA LYS A 85 16.23 1.09 2.74
C LYS A 85 15.53 1.01 1.40
N LEU A 86 15.02 2.12 0.88
CA LEU A 86 14.31 2.19 -0.38
C LEU A 86 15.25 1.91 -1.57
N ASP A 87 16.41 2.57 -1.60
CA ASP A 87 17.37 2.46 -2.72
C ASP A 87 18.11 1.12 -2.74
N ASN A 88 18.13 0.40 -1.60
CA ASN A 88 18.77 -0.92 -1.47
C ASN A 88 17.74 -2.02 -1.16
N MET A 89 16.44 -1.80 -1.46
CA MET A 89 15.44 -2.80 -1.17
C MET A 89 15.66 -4.08 -1.97
N LYS A 90 15.29 -5.19 -1.35
CA LYS A 90 15.41 -6.52 -1.97
C LYS A 90 14.16 -6.83 -2.79
N PRO A 91 14.29 -7.70 -3.80
CA PRO A 91 13.12 -8.34 -4.39
C PRO A 91 12.35 -9.11 -3.31
N ALA A 92 11.02 -9.06 -3.35
CA ALA A 92 10.17 -9.70 -2.35
C ALA A 92 10.44 -11.21 -2.19
N LYS A 93 10.79 -11.90 -3.30
CA LYS A 93 11.15 -13.33 -3.29
C LYS A 93 12.30 -13.67 -2.32
N ASP A 94 13.22 -12.74 -2.07
CA ASP A 94 14.34 -12.95 -1.17
C ASP A 94 13.94 -12.77 0.32
N LEU A 95 12.70 -12.33 0.57
CA LEU A 95 12.16 -12.03 1.89
C LEU A 95 10.99 -12.95 2.31
N VAL A 96 10.52 -13.84 1.44
CA VAL A 96 9.37 -14.73 1.72
C VAL A 96 9.56 -15.64 2.94
N ASN A 97 10.81 -15.95 3.30
CA ASN A 97 11.14 -16.77 4.46
C ASN A 97 11.32 -15.95 5.75
N ASN A 98 11.19 -14.63 5.69
CA ASN A 98 11.27 -13.79 6.88
C ASN A 98 9.94 -13.83 7.64
N ASP A 99 10.03 -13.66 8.95
CA ASP A 99 8.85 -13.65 9.81
C ASP A 99 8.39 -12.21 10.04
N TYR A 100 7.25 -11.85 9.45
CA TYR A 100 6.62 -10.54 9.59
C TYR A 100 5.32 -10.64 10.38
N GLY A 101 5.07 -9.67 11.26
CA GLY A 101 3.80 -9.53 11.97
C GLY A 101 2.86 -8.50 11.35
N LEU A 102 3.38 -7.65 10.44
CA LEU A 102 2.61 -6.65 9.74
C LEU A 102 3.05 -6.53 8.28
N PHE A 103 2.08 -6.52 7.36
CA PHE A 103 2.25 -6.21 5.95
C PHE A 103 1.50 -4.93 5.62
N TYR A 104 2.15 -3.98 4.94
CA TYR A 104 1.55 -2.70 4.54
C TYR A 104 1.78 -2.47 3.05
N ALA A 105 0.70 -2.43 2.25
CA ALA A 105 0.79 -2.10 0.84
C ALA A 105 0.72 -0.57 0.64
N SER A 106 1.89 0.04 0.37
CA SER A 106 1.96 1.41 -0.14
C SER A 106 1.57 1.44 -1.60
N ALA A 107 1.36 2.59 -2.19
CA ALA A 107 0.85 2.66 -3.55
C ALA A 107 1.37 3.87 -4.36
N GLY A 108 0.63 4.21 -5.30
CA GLY A 108 0.55 5.11 -6.42
C GLY A 108 -0.22 4.37 -7.50
N HIS A 109 -0.69 5.04 -8.54
CA HIS A 109 -1.53 4.42 -9.57
C HIS A 109 -0.88 3.18 -10.22
N ALA A 110 0.45 3.18 -10.36
CA ALA A 110 1.17 2.04 -10.96
C ALA A 110 0.98 0.72 -10.22
N SER A 111 0.60 0.74 -8.93
CA SER A 111 0.29 -0.48 -8.19
C SER A 111 -0.91 -1.26 -8.75
N LEU A 112 -1.80 -0.60 -9.50
CA LEU A 112 -2.86 -1.28 -10.25
C LEU A 112 -2.30 -2.26 -11.30
N ILE A 113 -1.08 -2.00 -11.82
CA ILE A 113 -0.46 -2.78 -12.88
C ILE A 113 0.21 -4.05 -12.32
N ASP A 114 1.01 -3.92 -11.26
CA ASP A 114 1.86 -5.02 -10.80
C ASP A 114 1.34 -5.77 -9.57
N TYR A 115 0.66 -5.11 -8.64
CA TYR A 115 0.19 -5.75 -7.41
C TYR A 115 -0.73 -6.96 -7.65
N PRO A 116 -1.64 -6.97 -8.65
CA PRO A 116 -2.43 -8.17 -8.95
C PRO A 116 -1.60 -9.41 -9.31
N HIS A 117 -0.35 -9.23 -9.69
CA HIS A 117 0.55 -10.31 -10.16
C HIS A 117 1.81 -10.45 -9.28
N ALA A 118 1.90 -9.73 -8.18
CA ALA A 118 3.05 -9.69 -7.26
C ALA A 118 3.06 -10.93 -6.34
N THR A 119 3.39 -12.10 -6.90
CA THR A 119 3.24 -13.40 -6.24
C THR A 119 4.03 -13.52 -4.94
N SER A 120 5.24 -12.96 -4.88
CA SER A 120 6.07 -13.00 -3.67
C SER A 120 5.51 -12.08 -2.58
N LEU A 121 4.98 -10.91 -2.95
CA LEU A 121 4.30 -10.02 -2.01
C LEU A 121 3.00 -10.66 -1.50
N HIS A 122 2.23 -11.35 -2.37
CA HIS A 122 1.05 -12.11 -1.95
C HIS A 122 1.41 -13.20 -0.95
N GLU A 123 2.48 -13.94 -1.20
CA GLU A 123 2.94 -14.99 -0.28
C GLU A 123 3.28 -14.43 1.10
N ILE A 124 4.01 -13.31 1.16
CA ILE A 124 4.35 -12.65 2.44
C ILE A 124 3.07 -12.17 3.15
N ALA A 125 2.17 -11.48 2.44
CA ALA A 125 0.92 -10.98 3.02
C ALA A 125 0.02 -12.13 3.55
N ALA A 126 -0.08 -13.23 2.79
CA ALA A 126 -0.81 -14.43 3.19
C ALA A 126 -0.21 -15.09 4.44
N GLN A 127 1.13 -15.18 4.53
CA GLN A 127 1.82 -15.70 5.72
C GLN A 127 1.57 -14.80 6.95
N VAL A 128 1.66 -13.48 6.80
CA VAL A 128 1.32 -12.53 7.88
C VAL A 128 -0.11 -12.76 8.36
N TRP A 129 -1.05 -12.88 7.43
CA TRP A 129 -2.46 -13.12 7.76
C TRP A 129 -2.68 -14.46 8.46
N ASP A 130 -2.10 -15.54 7.95
CA ASP A 130 -2.23 -16.88 8.50
C ASP A 130 -1.71 -17.00 9.94
N LYS A 131 -0.57 -16.33 10.22
CA LYS A 131 0.05 -16.26 11.55
C LYS A 131 -0.66 -15.33 12.53
N GLY A 132 -1.75 -14.68 12.12
CA GLY A 132 -2.52 -13.79 12.97
C GLY A 132 -2.04 -12.35 12.99
N GLY A 133 -1.12 -11.95 12.12
CA GLY A 133 -0.62 -10.58 11.97
C GLY A 133 -1.63 -9.64 11.28
N VAL A 134 -1.20 -8.40 11.08
CA VAL A 134 -2.00 -7.32 10.46
C VAL A 134 -1.66 -7.17 8.99
N VAL A 135 -2.68 -7.09 8.12
CA VAL A 135 -2.52 -6.71 6.71
C VAL A 135 -3.15 -5.34 6.51
N SER A 136 -2.41 -4.44 5.88
CA SER A 136 -2.84 -3.06 5.66
C SER A 136 -2.54 -2.60 4.24
N SER A 137 -3.27 -1.58 3.76
CA SER A 137 -3.04 -0.95 2.47
C SER A 137 -3.55 0.50 2.47
N VAL A 138 -3.07 1.32 1.53
CA VAL A 138 -3.54 2.70 1.34
C VAL A 138 -3.72 3.03 -0.14
N CYS A 139 -4.62 3.95 -0.47
CA CYS A 139 -4.81 4.51 -1.81
C CYS A 139 -5.14 3.43 -2.85
N HIS A 140 -4.26 3.17 -3.82
CA HIS A 140 -4.35 2.05 -4.77
C HIS A 140 -3.75 0.75 -4.25
N GLY A 141 -3.19 0.75 -3.04
CA GLY A 141 -2.63 -0.45 -2.40
C GLY A 141 -3.58 -1.65 -2.30
N PRO A 142 -4.93 -1.46 -2.20
CA PRO A 142 -5.85 -2.59 -2.27
C PRO A 142 -5.77 -3.44 -3.53
N ALA A 143 -5.11 -2.98 -4.61
CA ALA A 143 -4.81 -3.82 -5.78
C ALA A 143 -4.04 -5.09 -5.41
N ILE A 144 -3.30 -5.11 -4.29
CA ILE A 144 -2.63 -6.30 -3.76
C ILE A 144 -3.60 -7.44 -3.40
N PHE A 145 -4.87 -7.13 -3.14
CA PHE A 145 -5.87 -8.14 -2.80
C PHE A 145 -6.38 -8.93 -4.00
N ASP A 146 -6.15 -8.45 -5.22
CA ASP A 146 -6.44 -9.28 -6.40
C ASP A 146 -5.46 -10.46 -6.45
N ASN A 147 -6.02 -11.67 -6.40
CA ASN A 147 -5.29 -12.93 -6.25
C ASN A 147 -4.64 -13.20 -4.87
N LEU A 148 -4.83 -12.34 -3.87
CA LEU A 148 -4.42 -12.64 -2.49
C LEU A 148 -5.49 -13.48 -1.80
N ILE A 149 -5.13 -14.72 -1.49
CA ILE A 149 -6.03 -15.73 -0.93
C ILE A 149 -5.73 -15.93 0.56
N ASP A 150 -6.78 -16.01 1.36
CA ASP A 150 -6.68 -16.43 2.76
C ASP A 150 -6.34 -17.95 2.81
N PRO A 151 -5.17 -18.34 3.35
CA PRO A 151 -4.74 -19.73 3.36
C PRO A 151 -5.68 -20.67 4.13
N LYS A 152 -6.48 -20.14 5.07
CA LYS A 152 -7.39 -20.95 5.89
C LYS A 152 -8.70 -21.25 5.19
N THR A 153 -9.18 -20.32 4.37
CA THR A 153 -10.50 -20.44 3.73
C THR A 153 -10.42 -20.81 2.25
N GLY A 154 -9.29 -20.54 1.60
CA GLY A 154 -9.13 -20.66 0.14
C GLY A 154 -9.89 -19.60 -0.66
N GLU A 155 -10.41 -18.57 0.01
CA GLU A 155 -11.20 -17.48 -0.57
C GLU A 155 -10.36 -16.19 -0.65
N PRO A 156 -10.75 -15.17 -1.46
CA PRO A 156 -10.11 -13.87 -1.42
C PRO A 156 -10.01 -13.32 0.00
N LEU A 157 -8.83 -12.83 0.42
CA LEU A 157 -8.58 -12.40 1.80
C LEU A 157 -9.60 -11.36 2.27
N ILE A 158 -10.06 -10.48 1.37
CA ILE A 158 -11.01 -9.41 1.69
C ILE A 158 -12.49 -9.81 1.54
N LYS A 159 -12.80 -11.05 1.13
CA LYS A 159 -14.19 -11.50 0.97
C LYS A 159 -14.98 -11.33 2.27
N GLY A 160 -16.14 -10.66 2.17
CA GLY A 160 -17.00 -10.36 3.31
C GLY A 160 -16.49 -9.27 4.26
N LYS A 161 -15.36 -8.63 3.97
CA LYS A 161 -14.77 -7.57 4.79
C LYS A 161 -15.15 -6.19 4.27
N LYS A 162 -15.02 -5.19 5.15
CA LYS A 162 -15.14 -3.79 4.81
C LYS A 162 -13.78 -3.19 4.52
N ILE A 163 -13.64 -2.52 3.38
CA ILE A 163 -12.39 -1.86 2.96
C ILE A 163 -12.65 -0.44 2.45
N THR A 164 -11.58 0.33 2.36
CA THR A 164 -11.49 1.57 1.60
C THR A 164 -10.24 1.57 0.72
N GLY A 165 -10.14 2.52 -0.15
CA GLY A 165 -9.00 2.83 -1.00
C GLY A 165 -9.33 3.99 -1.91
N PHE A 166 -8.51 4.26 -2.92
CA PHE A 166 -8.69 5.44 -3.76
C PHE A 166 -10.05 5.39 -4.47
N THR A 167 -10.74 6.54 -4.48
CA THR A 167 -12.12 6.62 -4.94
C THR A 167 -12.21 6.80 -6.46
N THR A 168 -13.22 6.23 -7.09
CA THR A 168 -13.54 6.50 -8.50
C THR A 168 -13.78 8.00 -8.75
N GLU A 169 -14.40 8.71 -7.79
CA GLU A 169 -14.57 10.15 -7.85
C GLU A 169 -13.23 10.90 -7.87
N GLY A 170 -12.23 10.45 -7.11
CA GLY A 170 -10.87 10.98 -7.13
C GLY A 170 -10.22 10.84 -8.50
N GLU A 171 -10.37 9.67 -9.16
CA GLU A 171 -9.88 9.44 -10.53
C GLU A 171 -10.54 10.37 -11.55
N GLU A 172 -11.84 10.63 -11.39
CA GLU A 172 -12.58 11.57 -12.23
C GLU A 172 -12.08 13.00 -12.05
N GLN A 173 -11.84 13.43 -10.80
CA GLN A 173 -11.30 14.76 -10.49
C GLN A 173 -9.87 14.94 -11.01
N LEU A 174 -9.04 13.89 -11.00
CA LEU A 174 -7.70 13.89 -11.59
C LEU A 174 -7.73 13.80 -13.12
N GLY A 175 -8.88 13.43 -13.72
CA GLY A 175 -9.01 13.27 -15.16
C GLY A 175 -8.29 12.04 -15.72
N VAL A 176 -7.96 11.04 -14.89
CA VAL A 176 -7.19 9.85 -15.29
C VAL A 176 -8.03 8.58 -15.42
N LYS A 177 -9.28 8.60 -14.97
CA LYS A 177 -10.15 7.41 -14.95
C LYS A 177 -10.19 6.63 -16.27
N GLU A 178 -10.37 7.30 -17.39
CA GLU A 178 -10.45 6.62 -18.69
C GLU A 178 -9.07 6.09 -19.13
N GLU A 179 -7.99 6.77 -18.76
CA GLU A 179 -6.63 6.30 -19.01
C GLU A 179 -6.34 5.02 -18.21
N LEU A 180 -6.70 5.00 -16.92
CA LEU A 180 -6.51 3.83 -16.04
C LEU A 180 -7.27 2.60 -16.54
N LYS A 181 -8.47 2.77 -17.11
CA LYS A 181 -9.21 1.65 -17.71
C LYS A 181 -8.46 0.97 -18.85
N THR A 182 -7.60 1.69 -19.57
CA THR A 182 -6.78 1.09 -20.64
C THR A 182 -5.75 0.09 -20.12
N TRP A 183 -5.42 0.11 -18.82
CA TRP A 183 -4.51 -0.84 -18.20
C TRP A 183 -5.15 -2.21 -17.95
N GLY A 184 -6.48 -2.32 -18.14
CA GLY A 184 -7.20 -3.59 -18.05
C GLY A 184 -7.38 -4.12 -16.62
N GLN A 185 -7.11 -3.29 -15.63
CA GLN A 185 -7.28 -3.63 -14.21
C GLN A 185 -8.48 -2.88 -13.61
N PRO A 186 -9.20 -3.49 -12.66
CA PRO A 186 -10.31 -2.83 -11.99
C PRO A 186 -9.80 -1.68 -11.11
N LEU A 187 -10.57 -0.59 -11.00
CA LEU A 187 -10.39 0.41 -9.97
C LEU A 187 -10.71 -0.20 -8.59
N VAL A 188 -10.27 0.46 -7.51
CA VAL A 188 -10.39 -0.11 -6.14
C VAL A 188 -11.84 -0.43 -5.76
N GLU A 189 -12.81 0.42 -6.12
CA GLU A 189 -14.23 0.16 -5.85
C GLU A 189 -14.75 -1.06 -6.62
N GLU A 190 -14.36 -1.20 -7.88
CA GLU A 190 -14.71 -2.34 -8.73
C GLU A 190 -14.04 -3.63 -8.22
N LEU A 191 -12.79 -3.54 -7.77
CA LEU A 191 -12.06 -4.65 -7.18
C LEU A 191 -12.73 -5.14 -5.89
N ALA A 192 -13.14 -4.23 -5.02
CA ALA A 192 -13.87 -4.59 -3.80
C ALA A 192 -15.12 -5.40 -4.14
N GLN A 193 -15.91 -4.93 -5.09
CA GLN A 193 -17.10 -5.65 -5.55
C GLN A 193 -16.77 -7.02 -6.15
N LYS A 194 -15.75 -7.09 -7.03
CA LYS A 194 -15.26 -8.32 -7.68
C LYS A 194 -14.90 -9.39 -6.63
N LEU A 195 -14.25 -8.99 -5.55
CA LEU A 195 -13.74 -9.89 -4.51
C LEU A 195 -14.73 -10.11 -3.35
N GLY A 196 -15.94 -9.55 -3.42
CA GLY A 196 -16.98 -9.73 -2.42
C GLY A 196 -16.75 -8.95 -1.12
N ALA A 197 -16.00 -7.84 -1.18
CA ALA A 197 -15.82 -6.91 -0.07
C ALA A 197 -16.86 -5.78 -0.14
N THR A 198 -17.11 -5.13 1.01
CA THR A 198 -17.91 -3.90 1.09
C THR A 198 -16.98 -2.70 1.05
N TYR A 199 -17.08 -1.89 -0.01
CA TYR A 199 -16.34 -0.65 -0.11
C TYR A 199 -17.01 0.46 0.71
N SER A 200 -16.19 1.28 1.38
CA SER A 200 -16.63 2.44 2.16
C SER A 200 -15.66 3.58 1.97
N ARG A 201 -16.15 4.81 1.93
CA ARG A 201 -15.33 6.00 1.75
C ARG A 201 -15.78 7.17 2.62
N ALA A 202 -14.92 8.16 2.76
CA ALA A 202 -15.27 9.46 3.32
C ALA A 202 -16.22 10.23 2.38
N PRO A 203 -16.86 11.32 2.86
CA PRO A 203 -17.66 12.22 2.02
C PRO A 203 -16.84 12.82 0.86
N GLY A 204 -15.60 13.25 1.13
CA GLY A 204 -14.69 13.79 0.12
C GLY A 204 -13.59 12.80 -0.28
N PRO A 205 -13.19 12.77 -1.58
CA PRO A 205 -12.17 11.83 -2.05
C PRO A 205 -10.77 12.13 -1.49
N TRP A 206 -10.54 13.32 -0.96
CA TRP A 206 -9.26 13.75 -0.40
C TRP A 206 -9.21 13.78 1.13
N ASP A 207 -10.33 13.43 1.80
CA ASP A 207 -10.40 13.37 3.26
C ASP A 207 -9.51 12.26 3.80
N ASP A 208 -8.92 12.48 4.99
CA ASP A 208 -8.27 11.42 5.75
C ASP A 208 -9.34 10.43 6.24
N TYR A 209 -9.27 9.22 5.73
CA TYR A 209 -10.23 8.17 6.06
C TYR A 209 -9.58 6.78 6.00
N HIS A 210 -9.83 5.97 7.02
CA HIS A 210 -9.42 4.58 7.05
C HIS A 210 -10.53 3.68 7.60
N VAL A 211 -10.41 2.41 7.29
CA VAL A 211 -11.33 1.35 7.76
C VAL A 211 -10.51 0.30 8.49
N VAL A 212 -11.01 -0.13 9.64
CA VAL A 212 -10.50 -1.28 10.40
C VAL A 212 -11.56 -2.37 10.39
N ASP A 213 -11.22 -3.54 9.87
CA ASP A 213 -12.06 -4.74 9.91
C ASP A 213 -11.24 -5.92 10.46
N GLY A 214 -11.31 -6.11 11.78
CA GLY A 214 -10.47 -7.06 12.49
C GLY A 214 -8.98 -6.71 12.34
N ARG A 215 -8.21 -7.57 11.66
CA ARG A 215 -6.77 -7.39 11.40
C ARG A 215 -6.46 -6.81 10.02
N LEU A 216 -7.49 -6.41 9.27
CA LEU A 216 -7.38 -5.71 8.00
C LEU A 216 -7.56 -4.22 8.24
N VAL A 217 -6.60 -3.39 7.78
CA VAL A 217 -6.66 -1.93 7.92
C VAL A 217 -6.39 -1.30 6.56
N THR A 218 -7.32 -0.48 6.07
CA THR A 218 -7.19 0.13 4.75
C THR A 218 -7.41 1.63 4.81
N GLY A 219 -6.66 2.41 4.04
CA GLY A 219 -6.73 3.88 3.95
C GLY A 219 -7.11 4.36 2.56
N GLN A 220 -7.79 5.50 2.50
CA GLN A 220 -8.42 5.96 1.26
C GLN A 220 -7.45 6.57 0.25
N ASN A 221 -6.47 7.36 0.69
CA ASN A 221 -5.68 8.23 -0.18
C ASN A 221 -4.35 8.63 0.51
N PRO A 222 -3.47 9.44 -0.10
CA PRO A 222 -2.22 9.87 0.51
C PRO A 222 -2.39 10.56 1.88
N ALA A 223 -3.46 11.34 2.07
CA ALA A 223 -3.73 12.00 3.36
C ALA A 223 -3.99 10.99 4.48
N SER A 224 -4.46 9.79 4.13
CA SER A 224 -4.78 8.71 5.06
C SER A 224 -3.57 7.83 5.43
N ALA A 225 -2.39 8.04 4.83
CA ALA A 225 -1.25 7.13 5.01
C ALA A 225 -0.80 7.05 6.48
N THR A 226 -0.73 8.19 7.17
CA THR A 226 -0.34 8.26 8.59
C THR A 226 -1.39 7.64 9.50
N SER A 227 -2.67 7.99 9.33
CA SER A 227 -3.77 7.50 10.18
C SER A 227 -3.96 5.99 10.01
N THR A 228 -3.85 5.48 8.78
CA THR A 228 -3.92 4.05 8.47
C THR A 228 -2.79 3.27 9.15
N ALA A 229 -1.55 3.78 9.08
CA ALA A 229 -0.42 3.12 9.74
C ALA A 229 -0.57 3.12 11.27
N ARG A 230 -1.06 4.22 11.86
CA ARG A 230 -1.36 4.28 13.31
C ARG A 230 -2.44 3.27 13.69
N ALA A 231 -3.52 3.19 12.93
CA ALA A 231 -4.57 2.21 13.16
C ALA A 231 -4.04 0.77 13.04
N ALA A 232 -3.13 0.48 12.09
CA ALA A 232 -2.49 -0.82 11.97
C ALA A 232 -1.64 -1.17 13.19
N VAL A 233 -0.90 -0.20 13.75
CA VAL A 233 -0.16 -0.37 15.02
C VAL A 233 -1.11 -0.63 16.18
N GLU A 234 -2.20 0.15 16.31
CA GLU A 234 -3.19 -0.04 17.37
C GLU A 234 -3.87 -1.41 17.32
N VAL A 235 -4.13 -1.93 16.11
CA VAL A 235 -4.66 -3.28 15.92
C VAL A 235 -3.61 -4.31 16.33
N PHE A 236 -2.36 -4.14 15.89
CA PHE A 236 -1.25 -5.05 16.21
C PHE A 236 -1.01 -5.13 17.72
N ASP A 237 -1.06 -4.01 18.44
CA ASP A 237 -0.83 -3.95 19.88
C ASP A 237 -1.91 -4.67 20.73
N LYS A 238 -3.02 -5.05 20.10
CA LYS A 238 -4.11 -5.79 20.74
C LYS A 238 -4.10 -7.30 20.42
N LEU A 239 -3.11 -7.77 19.64
CA LEU A 239 -2.94 -9.19 19.30
C LEU A 239 -2.15 -9.91 20.39
#